data_dca83c97948e53c012904fd53eb55e06
#
_entry.id   dca83c97948e53c012904fd53eb55e06
#
_cell.length_a   1.000
_cell.length_b   1.000
_cell.length_c   1.000
_cell.angle_alpha   90.00
_cell.angle_beta   90.00
_cell.angle_gamma   90.00
#
_symmetry.space_group_name_H-M   'P 1'
#
loop_
_entity.id
_entity.type
_entity.pdbx_description
1 polymer ?
#
loop_
_entity_poly.entity_id
_entity_poly.type
_entity_poly.pdbx_seq_one_letter_code
_entity_poly.pdbx_strand_id
1 'polypeptide(L)'
;VDKQRMKEWGVTYRMVAPGYELYGMQGLFQRCLSNFDEFAIYRTTEVPGSCVNCHTANATNPDEFTLHIRGEKGATLIRHQGKDDWMKSKNLEVGGPMVFPCWHPSGKFIAFSTNDTQQYFHSQAKKRIEYFDMSSDIFIYNPETHEAMVDARFATKENLENCPVFSPDGKWLYYITAPFRDPKLHFRESRYSLCRVGFDAKTGKLGEKVDTLISAVALGKSITWPRPSYDGRYLMFTTLDYGYFSIWHPEADLWL
;
A
#
# COMPACT_ATOMS: atom_id res chain seq x y z
N VAL A 1 -7.52 -27.34 -6.52
CA VAL A 1 -7.36 -26.25 -7.48
C VAL A 1 -6.25 -26.59 -8.45
N ASP A 2 -6.51 -26.47 -9.75
CA ASP A 2 -5.49 -26.65 -10.78
C ASP A 2 -4.54 -25.45 -10.80
N LYS A 3 -3.40 -25.59 -10.15
CA LYS A 3 -2.38 -24.53 -10.06
C LYS A 3 -1.87 -24.09 -11.43
N GLN A 4 -1.92 -24.94 -12.44
CA GLN A 4 -1.45 -24.59 -13.77
C GLN A 4 -2.42 -23.60 -14.45
N ARG A 5 -3.73 -23.79 -14.27
CA ARG A 5 -4.75 -22.84 -14.75
C ARG A 5 -4.71 -21.51 -14.00
N MET A 6 -4.43 -21.53 -12.70
CA MET A 6 -4.26 -20.32 -11.92
C MET A 6 -3.12 -19.44 -12.43
N LYS A 7 -2.06 -20.03 -12.99
CA LYS A 7 -0.95 -19.29 -13.58
C LYS A 7 -1.32 -18.54 -14.87
N GLU A 8 -2.39 -18.93 -15.53
CA GLU A 8 -2.82 -18.29 -16.77
C GLU A 8 -3.60 -16.99 -16.50
N TRP A 9 -4.61 -17.06 -15.62
CA TRP A 9 -5.48 -15.91 -15.32
C TRP A 9 -6.08 -16.02 -13.94
N GLY A 10 -5.62 -15.21 -13.03
CA GLY A 10 -6.11 -15.19 -11.65
C GLY A 10 -6.25 -13.79 -11.08
N VAL A 11 -7.08 -13.66 -10.07
CA VAL A 11 -7.23 -12.44 -9.28
C VAL A 11 -7.11 -12.76 -7.80
N THR A 12 -6.33 -11.95 -7.08
CA THR A 12 -6.29 -11.97 -5.61
C THR A 12 -7.12 -10.80 -5.10
N TYR A 13 -8.02 -11.07 -4.17
CA TYR A 13 -8.93 -10.05 -3.64
C TYR A 13 -9.24 -10.27 -2.17
N ARG A 14 -9.59 -9.19 -1.50
CA ARG A 14 -10.10 -9.23 -0.14
C ARG A 14 -11.63 -9.28 -0.16
N MET A 15 -12.19 -10.26 0.51
CA MET A 15 -13.61 -10.32 0.81
C MET A 15 -13.86 -9.76 2.21
N VAL A 16 -14.82 -8.87 2.32
CA VAL A 16 -15.26 -8.27 3.60
C VAL A 16 -16.76 -8.47 3.68
N ALA A 17 -17.25 -9.05 4.77
CA ALA A 17 -18.69 -9.16 5.00
C ALA A 17 -19.33 -7.76 5.10
N PRO A 18 -20.57 -7.57 4.66
CA PRO A 18 -21.29 -6.31 4.82
C PRO A 18 -21.40 -5.92 6.31
N GLY A 19 -21.16 -4.63 6.61
CA GLY A 19 -21.19 -4.12 7.97
C GLY A 19 -19.81 -4.02 8.60
N TYR A 20 -19.51 -2.88 9.20
CA TYR A 20 -18.20 -2.59 9.79
C TYR A 20 -17.98 -3.22 11.17
N GLU A 21 -19.03 -3.69 11.80
CA GLU A 21 -18.97 -4.49 13.04
C GLU A 21 -18.35 -5.88 12.82
N LEU A 22 -18.12 -6.25 11.57
CA LEU A 22 -17.67 -7.59 11.19
C LEU A 22 -16.20 -7.64 10.77
N TYR A 23 -15.32 -6.88 11.40
CA TYR A 23 -13.88 -7.02 11.20
C TYR A 23 -13.37 -8.45 11.41
N GLY A 24 -14.11 -9.28 12.12
CA GLY A 24 -13.81 -10.70 12.28
C GLY A 24 -14.20 -11.59 11.09
N MET A 25 -14.89 -11.07 10.06
CA MET A 25 -15.35 -11.85 8.91
C MET A 25 -14.74 -11.33 7.60
N GLN A 26 -13.45 -11.51 7.47
CA GLN A 26 -12.68 -11.12 6.30
C GLN A 26 -11.81 -12.27 5.81
N GLY A 27 -11.40 -12.20 4.55
CA GLY A 27 -10.45 -13.15 4.02
C GLY A 27 -9.76 -12.62 2.76
N LEU A 28 -8.60 -13.16 2.49
CA LEU A 28 -7.93 -13.04 1.20
C LEU A 28 -8.13 -14.32 0.42
N PHE A 29 -8.53 -14.15 -0.81
CA PHE A 29 -8.83 -15.25 -1.72
C PHE A 29 -8.10 -15.06 -3.04
N GLN A 30 -7.78 -16.16 -3.67
CA GLN A 30 -7.38 -16.19 -5.08
C GLN A 30 -8.45 -16.95 -5.88
N ARG A 31 -8.77 -16.41 -7.05
CA ARG A 31 -9.76 -17.00 -7.95
C ARG A 31 -9.19 -17.10 -9.34
N CYS A 32 -9.39 -18.26 -9.96
CA CYS A 32 -9.13 -18.46 -11.38
C CYS A 32 -10.26 -17.85 -12.20
N LEU A 33 -9.94 -17.05 -13.22
CA LEU A 33 -10.95 -16.43 -14.07
C LEU A 33 -11.46 -17.36 -15.17
N SER A 34 -10.70 -18.40 -15.53
CA SER A 34 -11.09 -19.34 -16.60
C SER A 34 -12.07 -20.42 -16.14
N ASN A 35 -12.03 -20.84 -14.87
CA ASN A 35 -12.90 -21.89 -14.32
C ASN A 35 -13.63 -21.50 -13.05
N PHE A 36 -13.40 -20.28 -12.55
CA PHE A 36 -13.98 -19.74 -11.32
C PHE A 36 -13.63 -20.49 -10.03
N ASP A 37 -12.65 -21.39 -10.05
CA ASP A 37 -12.14 -22.00 -8.82
C ASP A 37 -11.57 -20.93 -7.89
N GLU A 38 -11.92 -21.06 -6.61
CA GLU A 38 -11.54 -20.12 -5.58
C GLU A 38 -10.91 -20.86 -4.40
N PHE A 39 -9.84 -20.29 -3.83
CA PHE A 39 -9.28 -20.78 -2.59
C PHE A 39 -8.89 -19.62 -1.67
N ALA A 40 -8.99 -19.86 -0.36
CA ALA A 40 -8.59 -18.91 0.63
C ALA A 40 -7.07 -18.95 0.83
N ILE A 41 -6.44 -17.76 0.83
CA ILE A 41 -5.07 -17.57 1.29
C ILE A 41 -5.08 -17.40 2.82
N TYR A 42 -6.04 -16.61 3.32
CA TYR A 42 -6.17 -16.28 4.73
C TYR A 42 -7.63 -16.00 5.10
N ARG A 43 -8.06 -16.46 6.27
CA ARG A 43 -9.38 -16.15 6.83
C ARG A 43 -9.24 -15.68 8.27
N THR A 44 -9.82 -14.53 8.58
CA THR A 44 -9.82 -13.99 9.95
C THR A 44 -10.63 -14.85 10.91
N THR A 45 -11.59 -15.64 10.42
CA THR A 45 -12.35 -16.61 11.23
C THR A 45 -11.49 -17.74 11.79
N GLU A 46 -10.35 -18.02 11.15
CA GLU A 46 -9.37 -19.03 11.62
C GLU A 46 -8.38 -18.42 12.63
N VAL A 47 -8.28 -17.08 12.67
CA VAL A 47 -7.42 -16.32 13.59
C VAL A 47 -8.24 -15.18 14.20
N PRO A 48 -9.05 -15.46 15.23
CA PRO A 48 -9.90 -14.45 15.87
C PRO A 48 -9.11 -13.22 16.33
N GLY A 49 -9.73 -12.04 16.24
CA GLY A 49 -9.09 -10.77 16.61
C GLY A 49 -8.08 -10.24 15.58
N SER A 50 -8.00 -10.85 14.38
CA SER A 50 -7.16 -10.38 13.29
C SER A 50 -7.96 -9.62 12.22
N CYS A 51 -7.23 -8.79 11.47
CA CYS A 51 -7.70 -8.13 10.25
C CYS A 51 -6.62 -8.33 9.18
N VAL A 52 -7.01 -8.60 7.94
CA VAL A 52 -6.07 -8.79 6.83
C VAL A 52 -6.31 -7.78 5.73
N ASN A 53 -5.24 -7.18 5.22
CA ASN A 53 -5.27 -6.23 4.11
C ASN A 53 -3.88 -6.06 3.48
N CYS A 54 -3.73 -4.98 2.68
CA CYS A 54 -2.46 -4.56 2.07
C CYS A 54 -1.77 -5.72 1.34
N HIS A 55 -2.55 -6.44 0.51
CA HIS A 55 -2.03 -7.53 -0.30
C HIS A 55 -1.63 -7.03 -1.69
N THR A 56 -0.59 -7.61 -2.23
CA THR A 56 -0.17 -7.41 -3.62
C THR A 56 0.59 -8.63 -4.12
N ALA A 57 0.39 -8.97 -5.38
CA ALA A 57 1.17 -10.01 -6.04
C ALA A 57 2.41 -9.40 -6.71
N ASN A 58 3.44 -10.21 -6.91
CA ASN A 58 4.59 -9.85 -7.74
C ASN A 58 4.17 -9.94 -9.21
N ALA A 59 3.88 -8.78 -9.81
CA ALA A 59 3.32 -8.65 -11.15
C ALA A 59 2.10 -9.59 -11.34
N THR A 60 2.22 -10.58 -12.22
CA THR A 60 1.16 -11.55 -12.53
C THR A 60 1.38 -12.91 -11.88
N ASN A 61 2.37 -13.06 -10.99
CA ASN A 61 2.66 -14.33 -10.34
C ASN A 61 1.81 -14.53 -9.08
N PRO A 62 0.81 -15.42 -9.09
CA PRO A 62 -0.06 -15.65 -7.92
C PRO A 62 0.64 -16.41 -6.79
N ASP A 63 1.79 -17.06 -7.08
CA ASP A 63 2.58 -17.80 -6.09
C ASP A 63 3.60 -16.90 -5.36
N GLU A 64 3.69 -15.61 -5.74
CA GLU A 64 4.53 -14.61 -5.09
C GLU A 64 3.69 -13.40 -4.70
N PHE A 65 3.54 -13.18 -3.42
CA PHE A 65 2.71 -12.09 -2.92
C PHE A 65 3.08 -11.66 -1.50
N THR A 66 2.57 -10.51 -1.12
CA THR A 66 2.58 -10.03 0.27
C THR A 66 1.16 -9.81 0.76
N LEU A 67 0.98 -9.94 2.07
CA LEU A 67 -0.21 -9.49 2.79
C LEU A 67 0.16 -9.03 4.20
N HIS A 68 -0.63 -8.13 4.77
CA HIS A 68 -0.43 -7.66 6.14
C HIS A 68 -1.60 -8.06 7.03
N ILE A 69 -1.27 -8.67 8.19
CA ILE A 69 -2.22 -9.05 9.23
C ILE A 69 -2.06 -8.08 10.39
N ARG A 70 -3.16 -7.55 10.88
CA ARG A 70 -3.25 -6.72 12.08
C ARG A 70 -3.90 -7.51 13.22
N GLY A 71 -3.63 -7.10 14.46
CA GLY A 71 -4.14 -7.74 15.67
C GLY A 71 -3.01 -8.31 16.53
N GLU A 72 -3.34 -9.15 17.52
CA GLU A 72 -2.37 -9.71 18.45
C GLU A 72 -1.23 -10.51 17.77
N LYS A 73 -1.57 -11.20 16.68
CA LYS A 73 -0.62 -11.94 15.85
C LYS A 73 -0.21 -11.16 14.59
N GLY A 74 -0.25 -9.82 14.66
CA GLY A 74 0.06 -8.96 13.52
C GLY A 74 1.44 -9.24 12.94
N ALA A 75 1.50 -9.44 11.63
CA ALA A 75 2.72 -9.68 10.86
C ALA A 75 2.47 -9.42 9.38
N THR A 76 3.53 -9.25 8.62
CA THR A 76 3.49 -9.25 7.16
C THR A 76 3.98 -10.61 6.65
N LEU A 77 3.14 -11.29 5.87
CA LEU A 77 3.58 -12.45 5.10
C LEU A 77 4.18 -11.98 3.79
N ILE A 78 5.33 -12.50 3.47
CA ILE A 78 5.96 -12.40 2.15
C ILE A 78 6.15 -13.82 1.63
N ARG A 79 5.43 -14.18 0.57
CA ARG A 79 5.66 -15.44 -0.15
C ARG A 79 6.54 -15.13 -1.34
N HIS A 80 7.72 -15.72 -1.37
CA HIS A 80 8.72 -15.52 -2.42
C HIS A 80 9.51 -16.78 -2.68
N GLN A 81 9.67 -17.17 -3.95
CA GLN A 81 10.39 -18.39 -4.36
C GLN A 81 9.94 -19.67 -3.61
N GLY A 82 8.62 -19.79 -3.40
CA GLY A 82 8.01 -20.94 -2.73
C GLY A 82 8.20 -21.00 -1.21
N LYS A 83 8.74 -19.95 -0.60
CA LYS A 83 8.91 -19.82 0.85
C LYS A 83 7.98 -18.76 1.43
N ASP A 84 7.50 -19.01 2.63
CA ASP A 84 6.68 -18.10 3.41
C ASP A 84 7.51 -17.49 4.53
N ASP A 85 7.64 -16.17 4.49
CA ASP A 85 8.32 -15.36 5.49
C ASP A 85 7.34 -14.52 6.28
N TRP A 86 7.32 -14.72 7.60
CA TRP A 86 6.47 -13.99 8.52
C TRP A 86 7.27 -12.92 9.26
N MET A 87 7.05 -11.67 8.89
CA MET A 87 7.83 -10.56 9.38
C MET A 87 7.03 -9.65 10.30
N LYS A 88 7.69 -9.18 11.35
CA LYS A 88 7.19 -8.12 12.22
C LYS A 88 8.03 -6.87 12.00
N SER A 89 7.40 -5.75 11.70
CA SER A 89 8.09 -4.48 11.42
C SER A 89 9.05 -4.05 12.55
N LYS A 90 8.74 -4.36 13.80
CA LYS A 90 9.64 -4.13 14.94
C LYS A 90 11.01 -4.82 14.82
N ASN A 91 11.10 -5.88 14.00
CA ASN A 91 12.36 -6.59 13.77
C ASN A 91 13.23 -5.89 12.72
N LEU A 92 12.67 -4.93 11.99
CA LEU A 92 13.33 -4.20 10.91
C LEU A 92 13.72 -2.77 11.29
N GLU A 93 13.44 -2.32 12.51
CA GLU A 93 13.69 -0.95 12.97
C GLU A 93 13.00 0.15 12.14
N VAL A 94 12.00 -0.21 11.34
CA VAL A 94 11.29 0.74 10.43
C VAL A 94 10.02 1.34 11.04
N GLY A 95 9.75 1.13 12.31
CA GLY A 95 8.57 1.67 13.02
C GLY A 95 7.22 1.36 12.31
N GLY A 96 6.16 1.06 13.00
CA GLY A 96 4.83 0.89 12.43
C GLY A 96 4.61 -0.35 11.53
N PRO A 97 3.36 -0.62 11.12
CA PRO A 97 3.01 -1.74 10.25
C PRO A 97 3.47 -1.52 8.81
N MET A 98 3.90 -2.59 8.16
CA MET A 98 4.27 -2.60 6.74
C MET A 98 3.00 -2.64 5.89
N VAL A 99 2.65 -1.53 5.27
CA VAL A 99 1.42 -1.37 4.49
C VAL A 99 1.71 -0.85 3.07
N PHE A 100 0.70 -0.88 2.21
CA PHE A 100 0.77 -0.45 0.81
C PHE A 100 1.95 -1.02 0.03
N PRO A 101 2.16 -2.36 0.06
CA PRO A 101 3.26 -2.99 -0.65
C PRO A 101 3.16 -2.81 -2.16
N CYS A 102 4.31 -2.65 -2.80
CA CYS A 102 4.45 -2.71 -4.25
C CYS A 102 5.73 -3.45 -4.62
N TRP A 103 5.61 -4.54 -5.37
CA TRP A 103 6.75 -5.26 -5.89
C TRP A 103 7.45 -4.48 -7.00
N HIS A 104 8.77 -4.47 -6.95
CA HIS A 104 9.57 -4.03 -8.09
C HIS A 104 9.44 -5.06 -9.23
N PRO A 105 9.39 -4.64 -10.52
CA PRO A 105 9.22 -5.56 -11.65
C PRO A 105 10.23 -6.71 -11.72
N SER A 106 11.42 -6.53 -11.15
CA SER A 106 12.42 -7.61 -11.07
C SER A 106 12.11 -8.70 -10.04
N GLY A 107 11.14 -8.49 -9.15
CA GLY A 107 10.86 -9.37 -8.03
C GLY A 107 11.86 -9.31 -6.86
N LYS A 108 12.95 -8.53 -6.99
CA LYS A 108 14.03 -8.48 -5.97
C LYS A 108 13.76 -7.51 -4.83
N PHE A 109 12.84 -6.59 -5.01
CA PHE A 109 12.56 -5.55 -4.02
C PHE A 109 11.06 -5.33 -3.87
N ILE A 110 10.66 -4.89 -2.69
CA ILE A 110 9.29 -4.49 -2.38
C ILE A 110 9.36 -3.12 -1.72
N ALA A 111 8.62 -2.16 -2.24
CA ALA A 111 8.41 -0.89 -1.55
C ALA A 111 7.24 -1.03 -0.58
N PHE A 112 7.37 -0.49 0.61
CA PHE A 112 6.33 -0.39 1.63
C PHE A 112 6.22 1.03 2.15
N SER A 113 5.09 1.37 2.75
CA SER A 113 5.07 2.43 3.74
C SER A 113 4.80 1.86 5.13
N THR A 114 5.29 2.59 6.16
CA THR A 114 4.92 2.36 7.55
C THR A 114 3.98 3.47 7.96
N ASN A 115 2.84 3.13 8.54
CA ASN A 115 1.83 4.12 8.85
C ASN A 115 1.33 3.97 10.30
N ASP A 116 1.34 5.05 11.06
CA ASP A 116 0.54 5.19 12.28
C ASP A 116 -0.78 5.85 11.92
N THR A 117 -1.74 5.04 11.46
CA THR A 117 -3.04 5.51 10.98
C THR A 117 -4.04 5.60 12.10
N GLN A 118 -4.67 6.75 12.24
CA GLN A 118 -5.81 6.97 13.12
C GLN A 118 -7.11 7.00 12.34
N GLN A 119 -8.15 6.47 12.97
CA GLN A 119 -9.51 6.45 12.42
C GLN A 119 -10.46 7.17 13.36
N TYR A 120 -11.23 8.13 12.82
CA TYR A 120 -12.21 8.89 13.57
C TYR A 120 -13.60 8.75 12.95
N PHE A 121 -14.62 8.80 13.79
CA PHE A 121 -16.01 8.66 13.38
C PHE A 121 -16.77 9.95 13.65
N HIS A 122 -17.52 10.40 12.63
CA HIS A 122 -18.44 11.52 12.75
C HIS A 122 -19.86 11.01 12.93
N SER A 123 -20.54 11.41 14.02
CA SER A 123 -21.89 10.93 14.33
C SER A 123 -22.97 11.51 13.41
N GLN A 124 -22.75 12.69 12.80
CA GLN A 124 -23.77 13.44 12.06
C GLN A 124 -23.40 13.83 10.64
N ALA A 125 -22.19 13.57 10.17
CA ALA A 125 -21.75 13.97 8.85
C ALA A 125 -22.13 12.94 7.78
N LYS A 126 -22.34 13.39 6.53
CA LYS A 126 -22.46 12.50 5.36
C LYS A 126 -21.22 11.62 5.22
N LYS A 127 -20.03 12.19 5.46
CA LYS A 127 -18.77 11.52 5.56
C LYS A 127 -18.58 11.06 7.01
N ARG A 128 -18.71 9.76 7.24
CA ARG A 128 -18.77 9.20 8.58
C ARG A 128 -17.41 8.85 9.16
N ILE A 129 -16.42 8.61 8.31
CA ILE A 129 -15.12 8.11 8.70
C ILE A 129 -14.02 8.99 8.12
N GLU A 130 -13.05 9.33 8.97
CA GLU A 130 -11.81 10.00 8.58
C GLU A 130 -10.63 9.10 8.88
N TYR A 131 -9.69 9.01 7.94
CA TYR A 131 -8.41 8.36 8.11
C TYR A 131 -7.30 9.37 7.92
N PHE A 132 -6.37 9.41 8.87
CA PHE A 132 -5.15 10.20 8.73
C PHE A 132 -3.99 9.55 9.48
N ASP A 133 -2.79 9.83 9.01
CA ASP A 133 -1.58 9.30 9.59
C ASP A 133 -0.97 10.30 10.58
N MET A 134 -0.53 9.79 11.72
CA MET A 134 0.31 10.50 12.69
C MET A 134 1.77 10.44 12.25
N SER A 135 2.14 9.43 11.51
CA SER A 135 3.41 9.30 10.80
C SER A 135 3.25 8.33 9.63
N SER A 136 3.98 8.56 8.57
CA SER A 136 4.14 7.58 7.49
C SER A 136 5.44 7.81 6.74
N ASP A 137 6.22 6.74 6.56
CA ASP A 137 7.51 6.73 5.88
C ASP A 137 7.50 5.64 4.82
N ILE A 138 8.26 5.83 3.72
CA ILE A 138 8.48 4.78 2.73
C ILE A 138 9.85 4.16 2.89
N PHE A 139 9.95 2.87 2.62
CA PHE A 139 11.22 2.15 2.59
C PHE A 139 11.20 1.02 1.57
N ILE A 140 12.38 0.53 1.20
CA ILE A 140 12.57 -0.59 0.28
C ILE A 140 12.99 -1.81 1.08
N TYR A 141 12.43 -2.95 0.74
CA TYR A 141 12.74 -4.23 1.38
C TYR A 141 13.25 -5.23 0.35
N ASN A 142 14.31 -5.94 0.71
CA ASN A 142 14.83 -7.06 -0.07
C ASN A 142 14.37 -8.39 0.56
N PRO A 143 13.48 -9.17 -0.08
CA PRO A 143 12.96 -10.41 0.49
C PRO A 143 13.99 -11.55 0.52
N GLU A 144 15.09 -11.48 -0.22
CA GLU A 144 16.14 -12.50 -0.22
C GLU A 144 17.13 -12.29 0.93
N THR A 145 17.51 -11.03 1.20
CA THR A 145 18.50 -10.69 2.25
C THR A 145 17.84 -10.28 3.57
N HIS A 146 16.54 -10.08 3.59
CA HIS A 146 15.76 -9.56 4.73
C HIS A 146 16.19 -8.16 5.19
N GLU A 147 16.76 -7.38 4.29
CA GLU A 147 17.25 -6.04 4.56
C GLU A 147 16.17 -5.00 4.26
N ALA A 148 15.92 -4.12 5.23
CA ALA A 148 15.12 -2.91 5.05
C ALA A 148 16.05 -1.73 4.78
N MET A 149 15.90 -1.12 3.60
CA MET A 149 16.68 0.05 3.18
C MET A 149 15.85 1.30 3.40
N VAL A 150 16.22 2.05 4.43
CA VAL A 150 15.58 3.31 4.79
C VAL A 150 16.43 4.47 4.27
N ASP A 151 15.82 5.38 3.52
CA ASP A 151 16.45 6.63 3.12
C ASP A 151 16.02 7.75 4.09
N ALA A 152 16.99 8.39 4.73
CA ALA A 152 16.72 9.41 5.75
C ALA A 152 15.86 10.59 5.26
N ARG A 153 15.76 10.81 3.95
CA ARG A 153 14.89 11.83 3.35
C ARG A 153 13.40 11.50 3.45
N PHE A 154 13.09 10.20 3.59
CA PHE A 154 11.72 9.66 3.66
C PHE A 154 11.41 9.06 5.03
N ALA A 155 12.22 9.36 6.03
CA ALA A 155 12.06 8.93 7.42
C ALA A 155 12.16 10.14 8.34
N THR A 156 11.31 11.15 8.10
CA THR A 156 11.32 12.41 8.82
C THR A 156 10.02 12.64 9.58
N LYS A 157 10.05 13.54 10.56
CA LYS A 157 8.83 13.94 11.28
C LYS A 157 8.12 15.13 10.62
N GLU A 158 8.78 15.75 9.65
CA GLU A 158 8.31 16.95 8.97
C GLU A 158 7.36 16.64 7.81
N ASN A 159 7.44 15.43 7.27
CA ASN A 159 6.63 15.00 6.13
C ASN A 159 5.99 13.64 6.38
N LEU A 160 4.98 13.37 5.59
CA LEU A 160 4.32 12.07 5.48
C LEU A 160 4.56 11.54 4.07
N GLU A 161 5.07 10.32 3.91
CA GLU A 161 5.24 9.64 2.62
C GLU A 161 4.39 8.37 2.59
N ASN A 162 3.67 8.18 1.47
CA ASN A 162 2.68 7.11 1.43
C ASN A 162 2.49 6.53 0.01
N CYS A 163 1.84 5.37 -0.09
CA CYS A 163 1.40 4.73 -1.32
C CYS A 163 2.51 4.58 -2.38
N PRO A 164 3.67 3.98 -2.04
CA PRO A 164 4.74 3.81 -3.00
C PRO A 164 4.33 2.84 -4.11
N VAL A 165 4.72 3.14 -5.36
CA VAL A 165 4.52 2.25 -6.51
C VAL A 165 5.66 2.37 -7.51
N PHE A 166 6.21 1.23 -7.95
CA PHE A 166 7.25 1.24 -8.97
C PHE A 166 6.70 1.48 -10.37
N SER A 167 7.49 2.12 -11.21
CA SER A 167 7.23 2.16 -12.65
C SER A 167 7.37 0.75 -13.26
N PRO A 168 6.69 0.45 -14.39
CA PRO A 168 6.79 -0.86 -15.04
C PRO A 168 8.20 -1.21 -15.52
N ASP A 169 9.03 -0.22 -15.82
CA ASP A 169 10.44 -0.41 -16.20
C ASP A 169 11.38 -0.48 -14.98
N GLY A 170 10.84 -0.33 -13.77
CA GLY A 170 11.58 -0.41 -12.52
C GLY A 170 12.52 0.75 -12.23
N LYS A 171 12.54 1.80 -13.04
CA LYS A 171 13.50 2.91 -12.87
C LYS A 171 13.05 4.01 -11.94
N TRP A 172 11.76 4.05 -11.61
CA TRP A 172 11.15 5.08 -10.79
C TRP A 172 10.31 4.48 -9.68
N LEU A 173 10.34 5.13 -8.53
CA LEU A 173 9.38 4.94 -7.46
C LEU A 173 8.48 6.19 -7.41
N TYR A 174 7.20 6.03 -7.68
CA TYR A 174 6.17 7.04 -7.43
C TYR A 174 5.67 6.90 -6.00
N TYR A 175 5.33 8.03 -5.38
CA TYR A 175 4.76 8.06 -4.03
C TYR A 175 4.02 9.37 -3.83
N ILE A 176 3.25 9.47 -2.76
CA ILE A 176 2.61 10.71 -2.35
C ILE A 176 3.26 11.24 -1.08
N THR A 177 3.36 12.57 -0.96
CA THR A 177 3.91 13.21 0.23
C THR A 177 3.16 14.48 0.60
N ALA A 178 3.06 14.74 1.90
CA ALA A 178 2.49 15.96 2.46
C ALA A 178 3.34 16.44 3.65
N PRO A 179 3.44 17.76 3.89
CA PRO A 179 3.98 18.26 5.15
C PRO A 179 3.14 17.74 6.32
N PHE A 180 3.80 17.29 7.38
CA PHE A 180 3.11 16.88 8.60
C PHE A 180 2.40 18.09 9.24
N ARG A 181 1.14 17.90 9.57
CA ARG A 181 0.34 18.81 10.38
C ARG A 181 -0.44 17.97 11.37
N ASP A 182 -0.51 18.39 12.63
CA ASP A 182 -1.29 17.64 13.62
C ASP A 182 -2.71 17.40 13.10
N PRO A 183 -3.06 16.16 12.73
CA PRO A 183 -4.35 15.88 12.10
C PRO A 183 -5.52 16.05 13.06
N LYS A 184 -5.30 16.06 14.38
CA LYS A 184 -6.35 16.35 15.36
C LYS A 184 -6.90 17.77 15.21
N LEU A 185 -6.07 18.69 14.70
CA LEU A 185 -6.41 20.09 14.51
C LEU A 185 -6.58 20.47 13.02
N HIS A 186 -5.80 19.82 12.14
CA HIS A 186 -5.58 20.27 10.76
C HIS A 186 -5.84 19.20 9.69
N PHE A 187 -6.62 18.14 10.00
CA PHE A 187 -6.82 17.02 9.05
C PHE A 187 -7.35 17.46 7.66
N ARG A 188 -8.16 18.53 7.59
CA ARG A 188 -8.68 19.06 6.33
C ARG A 188 -7.67 19.88 5.53
N GLU A 189 -6.53 20.19 6.11
CA GLU A 189 -5.45 20.94 5.46
C GLU A 189 -4.38 20.03 4.86
N SER A 190 -4.36 18.76 5.27
CA SER A 190 -3.39 17.78 4.78
C SER A 190 -3.68 17.44 3.31
N ARG A 191 -2.80 17.83 2.40
CA ARG A 191 -2.90 17.55 0.96
C ARG A 191 -1.60 16.98 0.45
N TYR A 192 -1.70 15.83 -0.18
CA TYR A 192 -0.57 15.08 -0.68
C TYR A 192 -0.26 15.45 -2.14
N SER A 193 0.98 15.76 -2.41
CA SER A 193 1.54 15.90 -3.76
C SER A 193 1.97 14.54 -4.29
N LEU A 194 1.92 14.36 -5.61
CA LEU A 194 2.46 13.20 -6.29
C LEU A 194 3.90 13.47 -6.70
N CYS A 195 4.80 12.62 -6.23
CA CYS A 195 6.23 12.71 -6.48
C CYS A 195 6.78 11.41 -7.10
N ARG A 196 7.99 11.49 -7.65
CA ARG A 196 8.78 10.33 -8.01
C ARG A 196 10.24 10.52 -7.67
N VAL A 197 10.93 9.42 -7.47
CA VAL A 197 12.38 9.36 -7.27
C VAL A 197 12.95 8.22 -8.11
N GLY A 198 14.17 8.38 -8.62
CA GLY A 198 14.87 7.31 -9.35
C GLY A 198 15.10 6.10 -8.44
N PHE A 199 15.16 4.91 -9.04
CA PHE A 199 15.46 3.67 -8.32
C PHE A 199 16.54 2.88 -9.06
N ASP A 200 17.57 2.44 -8.34
CA ASP A 200 18.60 1.55 -8.83
C ASP A 200 18.32 0.10 -8.42
N ALA A 201 17.81 -0.70 -9.34
CA ALA A 201 17.50 -2.11 -9.12
C ALA A 201 18.71 -3.02 -8.87
N LYS A 202 19.93 -2.52 -9.01
CA LYS A 202 21.16 -3.29 -8.67
C LYS A 202 21.48 -3.17 -7.19
N THR A 203 21.27 -2.00 -6.62
CA THR A 203 21.65 -1.68 -5.24
C THR A 203 20.45 -1.54 -4.30
N GLY A 204 19.22 -1.41 -4.82
CA GLY A 204 18.01 -1.11 -4.05
C GLY A 204 17.95 0.34 -3.54
N LYS A 205 18.83 1.21 -4.01
CA LYS A 205 18.90 2.61 -3.53
C LYS A 205 18.03 3.55 -4.33
N LEU A 206 17.50 4.54 -3.65
CA LEU A 206 16.79 5.66 -4.26
C LEU A 206 17.77 6.69 -4.81
N GLY A 207 17.41 7.31 -5.94
CA GLY A 207 18.18 8.37 -6.57
C GLY A 207 18.17 9.66 -5.71
N GLU A 208 19.10 10.58 -6.00
CA GLU A 208 19.25 11.81 -5.22
C GLU A 208 18.11 12.82 -5.49
N LYS A 209 17.65 12.89 -6.72
CA LYS A 209 16.66 13.89 -7.14
C LYS A 209 15.25 13.37 -6.98
N VAL A 210 14.42 14.17 -6.32
CA VAL A 210 12.97 13.99 -6.26
C VAL A 210 12.30 14.95 -7.24
N ASP A 211 11.43 14.43 -8.09
CA ASP A 211 10.58 15.22 -8.99
C ASP A 211 9.16 15.29 -8.43
N THR A 212 8.62 16.50 -8.22
CA THR A 212 7.20 16.70 -7.96
C THR A 212 6.46 16.72 -9.29
N LEU A 213 5.67 15.69 -9.55
CA LEU A 213 4.90 15.56 -10.79
C LEU A 213 3.64 16.40 -10.75
N ILE A 214 2.92 16.36 -9.63
CA ILE A 214 1.70 17.15 -9.42
C ILE A 214 1.75 17.73 -8.00
N SER A 215 1.76 19.04 -7.93
CA SER A 215 1.74 19.76 -6.66
C SER A 215 0.32 19.88 -6.12
N ALA A 216 0.08 19.40 -4.91
CA ALA A 216 -1.20 19.56 -4.22
C ALA A 216 -1.55 21.03 -3.98
N VAL A 217 -0.54 21.86 -3.71
CA VAL A 217 -0.73 23.31 -3.52
C VAL A 217 -1.20 23.98 -4.81
N ALA A 218 -0.57 23.65 -5.94
CA ALA A 218 -0.94 24.22 -7.24
C ALA A 218 -2.32 23.72 -7.71
N LEU A 219 -2.64 22.46 -7.44
CA LEU A 219 -3.91 21.86 -7.83
C LEU A 219 -5.08 22.24 -6.88
N GLY A 220 -4.77 22.59 -5.62
CA GLY A 220 -5.79 22.80 -4.58
C GLY A 220 -6.48 21.53 -4.09
N LYS A 221 -5.98 20.34 -4.46
CA LYS A 221 -6.50 19.01 -4.15
C LYS A 221 -5.39 18.14 -3.59
N SER A 222 -5.77 17.10 -2.88
CA SER A 222 -4.86 16.01 -2.48
C SER A 222 -4.83 14.96 -3.57
N ILE A 223 -3.68 14.32 -3.78
CA ILE A 223 -3.49 13.25 -4.77
C ILE A 223 -3.19 11.95 -4.01
N THR A 224 -3.75 10.83 -4.48
CA THR A 224 -3.51 9.52 -3.85
C THR A 224 -3.58 8.39 -4.88
N TRP A 225 -3.14 7.21 -4.46
CA TRP A 225 -3.22 5.95 -5.22
C TRP A 225 -2.64 6.02 -6.63
N PRO A 226 -1.39 6.47 -6.80
CA PRO A 226 -0.77 6.42 -8.12
C PRO A 226 -0.71 4.98 -8.63
N ARG A 227 -1.04 4.79 -9.91
CA ARG A 227 -0.97 3.49 -10.59
C ARG A 227 -0.50 3.69 -12.02
N PRO A 228 0.75 3.33 -12.35
CA PRO A 228 1.23 3.37 -13.72
C PRO A 228 0.54 2.29 -14.56
N SER A 229 0.27 2.60 -15.82
CA SER A 229 -0.15 1.61 -16.81
C SER A 229 0.98 0.60 -17.07
N TYR A 230 0.66 -0.60 -17.52
CA TYR A 230 1.64 -1.65 -17.78
C TYR A 230 2.74 -1.21 -18.75
N ASP A 231 2.39 -0.41 -19.77
CA ASP A 231 3.31 0.12 -20.77
C ASP A 231 4.05 1.40 -20.32
N GLY A 232 3.77 1.89 -19.12
CA GLY A 232 4.40 3.07 -18.53
C GLY A 232 4.02 4.41 -19.18
N ARG A 233 3.06 4.43 -20.12
CA ARG A 233 2.68 5.65 -20.84
C ARG A 233 1.70 6.53 -20.06
N TYR A 234 0.97 5.95 -19.14
CA TYR A 234 -0.06 6.63 -18.36
C TYR A 234 0.18 6.42 -16.87
N LEU A 235 -0.27 7.38 -16.09
CA LEU A 235 -0.28 7.31 -14.64
C LEU A 235 -1.67 7.69 -14.14
N MET A 236 -2.41 6.70 -13.65
CA MET A 236 -3.70 6.90 -13.02
C MET A 236 -3.51 7.32 -11.56
N PHE A 237 -4.32 8.25 -11.08
CA PHE A 237 -4.35 8.68 -9.70
C PHE A 237 -5.74 9.18 -9.30
N THR A 238 -5.99 9.31 -8.01
CA THR A 238 -7.24 9.85 -7.48
C THR A 238 -6.99 11.20 -6.84
N THR A 239 -7.90 12.17 -7.04
CA THR A 239 -7.91 13.44 -6.31
C THR A 239 -9.03 13.47 -5.29
N LEU A 240 -8.81 14.17 -4.19
CA LEU A 240 -9.79 14.44 -3.13
C LEU A 240 -9.50 15.80 -2.50
N ASP A 241 -10.42 16.31 -1.68
CA ASP A 241 -10.25 17.64 -1.08
C ASP A 241 -9.10 17.69 -0.07
N TYR A 242 -8.87 16.60 0.68
CA TYR A 242 -7.81 16.47 1.68
C TYR A 242 -7.56 15.00 2.05
N GLY A 243 -6.44 14.71 2.72
CA GLY A 243 -6.06 13.36 3.15
C GLY A 243 -5.60 12.48 1.99
N TYR A 244 -5.56 11.17 2.23
CA TYR A 244 -5.12 10.20 1.21
C TYR A 244 -6.06 9.01 1.03
N PHE A 245 -6.98 8.77 1.95
CA PHE A 245 -7.85 7.60 1.94
C PHE A 245 -9.19 7.92 1.26
N SER A 246 -9.21 7.81 -0.05
CA SER A 246 -10.30 8.32 -0.91
C SER A 246 -11.65 7.61 -0.77
N ILE A 247 -11.72 6.41 -0.19
CA ILE A 247 -12.93 5.58 -0.18
C ILE A 247 -14.14 6.23 0.52
N TRP A 248 -13.88 7.16 1.46
CA TRP A 248 -14.93 7.87 2.20
C TRP A 248 -15.12 9.31 1.72
N HIS A 249 -14.52 9.67 0.59
CA HIS A 249 -14.61 10.98 -0.02
C HIS A 249 -15.54 10.93 -1.24
N PRO A 250 -16.80 11.34 -1.11
CA PRO A 250 -17.75 11.29 -2.24
C PRO A 250 -17.38 12.24 -3.39
N GLU A 251 -16.49 13.20 -3.11
CA GLU A 251 -15.93 14.15 -4.07
C GLU A 251 -14.63 13.67 -4.73
N ALA A 252 -14.23 12.42 -4.48
CA ALA A 252 -13.02 11.87 -5.07
C ALA A 252 -13.21 11.58 -6.57
N ASP A 253 -12.25 12.04 -7.38
CA ASP A 253 -12.23 11.86 -8.83
C ASP A 253 -11.02 11.04 -9.28
N LEU A 254 -11.22 10.20 -10.29
CA LEU A 254 -10.18 9.41 -10.92
C LEU A 254 -9.65 10.12 -12.16
N TRP A 255 -8.33 10.19 -12.28
CA TRP A 255 -7.59 10.86 -13.36
C TRP A 255 -6.62 9.91 -14.05
N LEU A 256 -6.36 10.20 -15.32
CA LEU A 256 -5.38 9.50 -16.14
C LEU A 256 -4.51 10.51 -16.90
#